data_cdbacefb9c81ea8a965b4bcc858b36ab
#
_entry.id   cdbacefb9c81ea8a965b4bcc858b36ab
#
_cell.length_a   1.000
_cell.length_b   1.000
_cell.length_c   1.000
_cell.angle_alpha   90.00
_cell.angle_beta   90.00
_cell.angle_gamma   90.00
#
_symmetry.space_group_name_H-M   'P 1'
#
loop_
_entity.id
_entity.type
_entity.pdbx_description
1 polymer ?
#
loop_
_entity_poly.entity_id
_entity_poly.type
_entity_poly.pdbx_seq_one_letter_code
_entity_poly.pdbx_strand_id
1 'polypeptide(L)'
;MSENEAEATDADDADESPGGLQDDDFVELDYTLRTTDDDEIIDTTHESVAEEAGFADDENREFSPRTIIIGDGHVFESVDDSMRGSEVGDGDSVIITPEEGFGEYDPEQVRTVSAEKIPEDDRYPGATVQIDRQQGHIETIIGGRARVNFNHPLAGEELEYDYEVAAVVDDREQQAEGILGMQLQEVPDLWIQTDEVEEEVTVESD
;
A
#
# COMPACT_ATOMS: atom_id res chain seq x y z
N MET A 1 -36.02 -0.84 -58.33
CA MET A 1 -36.49 0.25 -57.52
C MET A 1 -36.74 -0.29 -56.14
N SER A 2 -35.94 0.08 -55.28
CA SER A 2 -36.01 0.51 -53.91
C SER A 2 -34.72 0.12 -53.21
N GLU A 3 -33.99 1.14 -52.99
CA GLU A 3 -32.81 1.22 -52.15
C GLU A 3 -33.24 0.87 -50.72
N ASN A 4 -32.43 0.14 -50.05
CA ASN A 4 -32.45 0.07 -48.57
C ASN A 4 -31.04 0.38 -48.07
N GLU A 5 -30.93 1.64 -47.64
CA GLU A 5 -29.78 2.14 -46.88
C GLU A 5 -29.75 1.43 -45.55
N ALA A 6 -28.70 0.70 -45.27
CA ALA A 6 -28.38 0.24 -43.95
C ALA A 6 -27.57 1.35 -43.28
N GLU A 7 -28.19 1.96 -42.28
CA GLU A 7 -27.50 2.84 -41.32
C GLU A 7 -26.44 2.05 -40.56
N ALA A 8 -25.24 2.53 -40.70
CA ALA A 8 -24.13 2.14 -39.84
C ALA A 8 -24.42 2.64 -38.43
N THR A 9 -24.54 1.74 -37.52
CA THR A 9 -24.45 2.06 -36.09
C THR A 9 -23.01 2.44 -35.79
N ASP A 10 -22.87 3.66 -35.33
CA ASP A 10 -21.67 4.13 -34.67
C ASP A 10 -21.26 3.10 -33.60
N ALA A 11 -20.13 2.51 -33.81
CA ALA A 11 -19.43 1.78 -32.76
C ALA A 11 -18.81 2.84 -31.86
N ASP A 12 -19.19 2.79 -30.61
CA ASP A 12 -18.55 3.34 -29.46
C ASP A 12 -17.04 3.46 -29.67
N ASP A 13 -16.58 4.71 -29.73
CA ASP A 13 -15.16 5.03 -29.63
C ASP A 13 -14.74 4.69 -28.19
N ALA A 14 -14.41 3.44 -27.94
CA ALA A 14 -13.56 3.11 -26.82
C ALA A 14 -12.22 3.82 -27.10
N ASP A 15 -11.92 4.82 -26.32
CA ASP A 15 -10.63 5.50 -26.28
C ASP A 15 -9.55 4.44 -26.03
N GLU A 16 -9.02 3.90 -27.15
CA GLU A 16 -7.82 3.09 -27.14
C GLU A 16 -6.66 4.05 -26.87
N SER A 17 -6.35 4.25 -25.60
CA SER A 17 -5.07 4.83 -25.19
C SER A 17 -3.95 3.99 -25.81
N PRO A 18 -3.15 4.54 -26.74
CA PRO A 18 -2.11 3.76 -27.38
C PRO A 18 -0.93 3.63 -26.43
N GLY A 19 -0.91 2.56 -25.63
CA GLY A 19 0.32 2.14 -24.99
C GLY A 19 0.32 1.91 -23.49
N GLY A 20 -0.62 1.15 -22.92
CA GLY A 20 -0.52 0.69 -21.53
C GLY A 20 -0.51 1.80 -20.47
N LEU A 21 -0.42 1.41 -19.22
CA LEU A 21 -0.39 2.32 -18.05
C LEU A 21 0.86 3.20 -18.05
N GLN A 22 0.70 4.46 -17.65
CA GLN A 22 1.74 5.48 -17.62
C GLN A 22 1.81 6.16 -16.25
N ASP A 23 2.85 6.99 -16.05
CA ASP A 23 2.93 7.85 -14.88
C ASP A 23 1.71 8.77 -14.81
N ASP A 24 1.25 9.08 -13.60
CA ASP A 24 0.07 9.87 -13.29
C ASP A 24 -1.27 9.15 -13.54
N ASP A 25 -1.28 7.90 -14.03
CA ASP A 25 -2.51 7.11 -14.13
C ASP A 25 -2.96 6.64 -12.74
N PHE A 26 -4.26 6.78 -12.49
CA PHE A 26 -4.92 6.26 -11.30
C PHE A 26 -5.39 4.83 -11.57
N VAL A 27 -4.96 3.91 -10.73
CA VAL A 27 -5.34 2.50 -10.86
C VAL A 27 -5.82 1.92 -9.53
N GLU A 28 -6.74 0.98 -9.60
CA GLU A 28 -7.05 0.08 -8.50
C GLU A 28 -6.13 -1.12 -8.56
N LEU A 29 -5.43 -1.39 -7.47
CA LEU A 29 -4.45 -2.45 -7.36
C LEU A 29 -4.89 -3.47 -6.31
N ASP A 30 -5.01 -4.72 -6.70
CA ASP A 30 -5.04 -5.85 -5.80
C ASP A 30 -3.62 -6.35 -5.57
N TYR A 31 -3.26 -6.63 -4.31
CA TYR A 31 -1.91 -7.07 -4.00
C TYR A 31 -1.81 -7.92 -2.74
N THR A 32 -0.68 -8.62 -2.65
CA THR A 32 -0.20 -9.27 -1.44
C THR A 32 1.30 -9.01 -1.29
N LEU A 33 1.70 -8.49 -0.14
CA LEU A 33 3.10 -8.28 0.24
C LEU A 33 3.49 -9.33 1.28
N ARG A 34 4.57 -10.07 1.03
CA ARG A 34 5.09 -11.09 1.94
C ARG A 34 6.61 -11.08 2.03
N THR A 35 7.16 -11.68 3.08
CA THR A 35 8.60 -11.93 3.16
C THR A 35 8.96 -13.13 2.27
N THR A 36 10.14 -13.11 1.65
CA THR A 36 10.60 -14.22 0.79
C THR A 36 11.14 -15.41 1.59
N ASP A 37 11.65 -15.17 2.81
CA ASP A 37 12.32 -16.21 3.62
C ASP A 37 11.30 -17.10 4.37
N ASP A 38 10.30 -16.51 5.01
CA ASP A 38 9.34 -17.21 5.87
C ASP A 38 7.90 -17.22 5.31
N ASP A 39 7.67 -16.59 4.16
CA ASP A 39 6.36 -16.46 3.52
C ASP A 39 5.31 -15.78 4.43
N GLU A 40 5.79 -14.91 5.34
CA GLU A 40 4.94 -14.14 6.24
C GLU A 40 4.23 -13.04 5.49
N ILE A 41 2.90 -13.03 5.56
CA ILE A 41 2.06 -11.99 4.93
C ILE A 41 2.17 -10.71 5.75
N ILE A 42 2.63 -9.64 5.11
CA ILE A 42 2.82 -8.31 5.72
C ILE A 42 1.59 -7.44 5.48
N ASP A 43 1.08 -7.45 4.25
CA ASP A 43 -0.12 -6.69 3.86
C ASP A 43 -0.80 -7.35 2.66
N THR A 44 -2.12 -7.17 2.53
CA THR A 44 -2.88 -7.67 1.40
C THR A 44 -4.22 -6.95 1.27
N THR A 45 -4.73 -6.86 0.04
CA THR A 45 -6.10 -6.44 -0.27
C THR A 45 -7.10 -7.60 -0.25
N HIS A 46 -6.62 -8.84 -0.16
CA HIS A 46 -7.46 -10.03 -0.19
C HIS A 46 -7.86 -10.48 1.22
N GLU A 47 -9.16 -10.40 1.54
CA GLU A 47 -9.70 -10.83 2.85
C GLU A 47 -9.35 -12.28 3.19
N SER A 48 -9.41 -13.19 2.22
CA SER A 48 -9.08 -14.60 2.44
C SER A 48 -7.62 -14.83 2.84
N VAL A 49 -6.69 -14.04 2.28
CA VAL A 49 -5.26 -14.09 2.63
C VAL A 49 -5.05 -13.52 4.02
N ALA A 50 -5.73 -12.42 4.35
CA ALA A 50 -5.71 -11.82 5.68
C ALA A 50 -6.28 -12.74 6.76
N GLU A 51 -7.34 -13.51 6.46
CA GLU A 51 -7.88 -14.54 7.36
C GLU A 51 -6.86 -15.64 7.66
N GLU A 52 -6.18 -16.15 6.64
CA GLU A 52 -5.12 -17.17 6.79
C GLU A 52 -3.92 -16.64 7.58
N ALA A 53 -3.56 -15.39 7.40
CA ALA A 53 -2.49 -14.71 8.12
C ALA A 53 -2.87 -14.26 9.54
N GLY A 54 -4.17 -14.27 9.88
CA GLY A 54 -4.68 -14.01 11.22
C GLY A 54 -4.86 -12.54 11.60
N PHE A 55 -5.00 -11.64 10.62
CA PHE A 55 -5.28 -10.22 10.85
C PHE A 55 -6.57 -9.70 10.17
N ALA A 56 -7.41 -10.60 9.66
CA ALA A 56 -8.71 -10.22 9.08
C ALA A 56 -9.70 -9.64 10.10
N ASP A 57 -9.52 -9.95 11.39
CA ASP A 57 -10.37 -9.44 12.47
C ASP A 57 -10.07 -7.97 12.87
N ASP A 58 -9.14 -7.30 12.17
CA ASP A 58 -8.84 -5.88 12.41
C ASP A 58 -9.93 -5.01 11.79
N GLU A 59 -10.85 -4.51 12.63
CA GLU A 59 -11.99 -3.67 12.23
C GLU A 59 -11.58 -2.34 11.55
N ASN A 60 -10.29 -2.01 11.56
CA ASN A 60 -9.74 -0.81 10.91
C ASN A 60 -9.16 -1.09 9.52
N ARG A 61 -9.22 -2.32 9.04
CA ARG A 61 -8.74 -2.71 7.71
C ARG A 61 -9.90 -3.01 6.78
N GLU A 62 -9.89 -2.42 5.62
CA GLU A 62 -10.75 -2.78 4.50
C GLU A 62 -9.94 -3.60 3.50
N PHE A 63 -10.48 -4.76 3.12
CA PHE A 63 -9.88 -5.65 2.13
C PHE A 63 -10.57 -5.41 0.79
N SER A 64 -10.04 -4.44 0.05
CA SER A 64 -10.50 -4.05 -1.28
C SER A 64 -9.31 -3.52 -2.09
N PRO A 65 -9.39 -3.54 -3.43
CA PRO A 65 -8.36 -2.94 -4.26
C PRO A 65 -8.04 -1.51 -3.81
N ARG A 66 -6.77 -1.14 -3.81
CA ARG A 66 -6.34 0.21 -3.42
C ARG A 66 -6.13 1.09 -4.64
N THR A 67 -6.71 2.27 -4.59
CA THR A 67 -6.40 3.30 -5.59
C THR A 67 -5.02 3.85 -5.33
N ILE A 68 -4.14 3.78 -6.34
CA ILE A 68 -2.81 4.37 -6.33
C ILE A 68 -2.61 5.24 -7.57
N ILE A 69 -1.59 6.08 -7.55
CA ILE A 69 -1.11 6.84 -8.73
C ILE A 69 0.24 6.27 -9.11
N ILE A 70 0.39 5.84 -10.36
CA ILE A 70 1.64 5.29 -10.86
C ILE A 70 2.72 6.38 -10.88
N GLY A 71 3.88 6.10 -10.30
CA GLY A 71 5.02 7.01 -10.24
C GLY A 71 5.01 8.01 -9.08
N ASP A 72 3.92 8.11 -8.29
CA ASP A 72 3.82 9.03 -7.14
C ASP A 72 4.39 8.47 -5.83
N GLY A 73 4.95 7.25 -5.87
CA GLY A 73 5.57 6.59 -4.72
C GLY A 73 4.55 6.05 -3.70
N HIS A 74 3.37 5.68 -4.14
CA HIS A 74 2.38 4.98 -3.33
C HIS A 74 2.74 3.52 -3.10
N VAL A 75 3.54 2.95 -3.99
CA VAL A 75 4.14 1.63 -3.94
C VAL A 75 5.66 1.73 -4.07
N PHE A 76 6.38 0.60 -4.02
CA PHE A 76 7.82 0.60 -4.24
C PHE A 76 8.15 0.96 -5.69
N GLU A 77 9.31 1.60 -5.91
CA GLU A 77 9.74 2.07 -7.25
C GLU A 77 9.78 0.94 -8.28
N SER A 78 10.26 -0.24 -7.87
CA SER A 78 10.30 -1.42 -8.74
C SER A 78 8.91 -1.93 -9.13
N VAL A 79 7.90 -1.76 -8.26
CA VAL A 79 6.49 -2.09 -8.56
C VAL A 79 5.91 -1.07 -9.55
N ASP A 80 6.13 0.23 -9.31
CA ASP A 80 5.74 1.29 -10.27
C ASP A 80 6.36 1.03 -11.65
N ASP A 81 7.66 0.68 -11.69
CA ASP A 81 8.36 0.38 -12.94
C ASP A 81 7.77 -0.82 -13.69
N SER A 82 7.32 -1.86 -12.95
CA SER A 82 6.74 -3.05 -13.56
C SER A 82 5.31 -2.81 -14.08
N MET A 83 4.57 -1.88 -13.50
CA MET A 83 3.22 -1.52 -13.94
C MET A 83 3.22 -0.68 -15.23
N ARG A 84 4.30 0.06 -15.50
CA ARG A 84 4.36 0.90 -16.72
C ARG A 84 4.27 0.07 -17.98
N GLY A 85 3.28 0.38 -18.80
CA GLY A 85 3.02 -0.32 -20.06
C GLY A 85 2.16 -1.58 -19.91
N SER A 86 1.72 -1.93 -18.70
CA SER A 86 0.75 -3.02 -18.45
C SER A 86 -0.67 -2.58 -18.84
N GLU A 87 -1.58 -3.54 -18.90
CA GLU A 87 -3.01 -3.33 -19.15
C GLU A 87 -3.82 -3.78 -17.92
N VAL A 88 -5.08 -3.39 -17.84
CA VAL A 88 -6.00 -3.89 -16.81
C VAL A 88 -6.11 -5.41 -16.88
N GLY A 89 -5.97 -6.07 -15.75
CA GLY A 89 -5.93 -7.53 -15.62
C GLY A 89 -4.53 -8.12 -15.73
N ASP A 90 -3.51 -7.31 -16.03
CA ASP A 90 -2.12 -7.76 -15.93
C ASP A 90 -1.67 -7.73 -14.46
N GLY A 91 -0.78 -8.64 -14.13
CA GLY A 91 -0.16 -8.71 -12.82
C GLY A 91 1.27 -9.22 -12.91
N ASP A 92 2.05 -8.95 -11.89
CA ASP A 92 3.44 -9.40 -11.78
C ASP A 92 3.79 -9.68 -10.31
N SER A 93 4.91 -10.36 -10.12
CA SER A 93 5.52 -10.61 -8.81
C SER A 93 6.89 -9.94 -8.77
N VAL A 94 7.01 -8.90 -7.97
CA VAL A 94 8.21 -8.06 -7.89
C VAL A 94 8.94 -8.31 -6.59
N ILE A 95 10.23 -8.57 -6.67
CA ILE A 95 11.09 -8.72 -5.49
C ILE A 95 11.61 -7.34 -5.07
N ILE A 96 11.35 -6.99 -3.81
CA ILE A 96 11.76 -5.75 -3.18
C ILE A 96 12.97 -6.03 -2.30
N THR A 97 14.10 -5.45 -2.65
CA THR A 97 15.32 -5.59 -1.85
C THR A 97 15.20 -4.85 -0.51
N PRO A 98 15.97 -5.25 0.52
CA PRO A 98 15.97 -4.53 1.79
C PRO A 98 16.26 -3.02 1.67
N GLU A 99 17.17 -2.64 0.74
CA GLU A 99 17.53 -1.24 0.51
C GLU A 99 16.35 -0.40 0.00
N GLU A 100 15.54 -0.97 -0.88
CA GLU A 100 14.34 -0.33 -1.43
C GLU A 100 13.16 -0.40 -0.45
N GLY A 101 13.04 -1.50 0.29
CA GLY A 101 11.97 -1.74 1.24
C GLY A 101 12.17 -0.99 2.56
N PHE A 102 12.46 -1.73 3.61
CA PHE A 102 12.54 -1.19 4.99
C PHE A 102 13.97 -0.97 5.49
N GLY A 103 14.93 -0.95 4.59
CA GLY A 103 16.34 -0.72 4.89
C GLY A 103 17.08 -1.99 5.31
N GLU A 104 18.40 -1.92 5.23
CA GLU A 104 19.27 -2.99 5.68
C GLU A 104 19.25 -3.14 7.20
N TYR A 105 19.45 -4.37 7.68
CA TYR A 105 19.59 -4.63 9.11
C TYR A 105 20.93 -4.06 9.61
N ASP A 106 20.87 -3.16 10.60
CA ASP A 106 22.03 -2.55 11.24
C ASP A 106 22.28 -3.17 12.64
N PRO A 107 23.34 -3.96 12.81
CA PRO A 107 23.69 -4.52 14.12
C PRO A 107 23.98 -3.46 15.18
N GLU A 108 24.36 -2.23 14.82
CA GLU A 108 24.61 -1.12 15.75
C GLU A 108 23.33 -0.56 16.35
N GLN A 109 22.19 -0.80 15.71
CA GLN A 109 20.86 -0.49 16.23
C GLN A 109 20.40 -1.49 17.30
N VAL A 110 21.10 -2.59 17.50
CA VAL A 110 20.84 -3.52 18.62
C VAL A 110 21.66 -3.12 19.83
N ARG A 111 21.02 -2.52 20.81
CA ARG A 111 21.70 -1.91 21.96
C ARG A 111 21.28 -2.53 23.29
N THR A 112 22.22 -2.58 24.24
CA THR A 112 21.93 -3.00 25.61
C THR A 112 21.66 -1.77 26.46
N VAL A 113 20.46 -1.69 27.02
CA VAL A 113 20.01 -0.60 27.89
C VAL A 113 19.72 -1.10 29.31
N SER A 114 19.66 -0.19 30.31
CA SER A 114 19.18 -0.56 31.64
C SER A 114 17.70 -0.88 31.59
N ALA A 115 17.28 -2.00 32.20
CA ALA A 115 15.86 -2.36 32.32
C ALA A 115 15.06 -1.32 33.13
N GLU A 116 15.73 -0.47 33.94
CA GLU A 116 15.07 0.63 34.67
C GLU A 116 14.49 1.71 33.75
N LYS A 117 15.00 1.83 32.51
CA LYS A 117 14.45 2.75 31.50
C LYS A 117 13.14 2.25 30.86
N ILE A 118 12.78 1.01 31.11
CA ILE A 118 11.62 0.33 30.55
C ILE A 118 10.55 0.24 31.64
N PRO A 119 9.27 0.55 31.35
CA PRO A 119 8.17 0.31 32.30
C PRO A 119 8.16 -1.14 32.76
N GLU A 120 7.79 -1.39 34.02
CA GLU A 120 7.84 -2.77 34.59
C GLU A 120 6.95 -3.75 33.83
N ASP A 121 5.81 -3.27 33.35
CA ASP A 121 4.83 -4.05 32.61
C ASP A 121 5.31 -4.48 31.22
N ASP A 122 6.28 -3.74 30.64
CA ASP A 122 6.84 -3.99 29.31
C ASP A 122 8.17 -4.76 29.34
N ARG A 123 8.62 -5.21 30.53
CA ARG A 123 9.90 -5.92 30.70
C ARG A 123 9.82 -7.40 30.35
N TYR A 124 9.48 -7.71 29.10
CA TYR A 124 9.49 -9.09 28.60
C TYR A 124 10.01 -9.13 27.15
N PRO A 125 10.60 -10.25 26.71
CA PRO A 125 11.03 -10.43 25.32
C PRO A 125 9.83 -10.31 24.37
N GLY A 126 10.02 -9.60 23.25
CA GLY A 126 8.99 -9.30 22.26
C GLY A 126 8.20 -8.02 22.54
N ALA A 127 8.34 -7.41 23.73
CA ALA A 127 7.66 -6.13 24.00
C ALA A 127 8.23 -4.98 23.14
N THR A 128 7.33 -4.15 22.64
CA THR A 128 7.68 -2.89 21.98
C THR A 128 7.85 -1.80 23.03
N VAL A 129 8.97 -1.11 23.01
CA VAL A 129 9.32 -0.08 23.98
C VAL A 129 9.79 1.19 23.30
N GLN A 130 9.59 2.34 23.95
CA GLN A 130 10.12 3.60 23.50
C GLN A 130 11.24 4.06 24.46
N ILE A 131 12.46 4.15 23.93
CA ILE A 131 13.64 4.58 24.69
C ILE A 131 14.31 5.75 23.97
N ASP A 132 14.53 6.85 24.68
CA ASP A 132 15.15 8.06 24.15
C ASP A 132 14.47 8.57 22.84
N ARG A 133 13.14 8.42 22.73
CA ARG A 133 12.25 8.70 21.56
C ARG A 133 12.43 7.76 20.36
N GLN A 134 13.16 6.67 20.52
CA GLN A 134 13.26 5.61 19.52
C GLN A 134 12.41 4.43 19.96
N GLN A 135 11.61 3.91 19.05
CA GLN A 135 10.86 2.67 19.26
C GLN A 135 11.79 1.49 18.99
N GLY A 136 11.68 0.44 19.80
CA GLY A 136 12.46 -0.77 19.61
C GLY A 136 11.76 -1.98 20.23
N HIS A 137 12.22 -3.16 19.87
CA HIS A 137 11.71 -4.43 20.39
C HIS A 137 12.73 -5.07 21.33
N ILE A 138 12.25 -5.57 22.47
CA ILE A 138 13.11 -6.26 23.44
C ILE A 138 13.38 -7.67 22.93
N GLU A 139 14.64 -7.98 22.64
CA GLU A 139 15.05 -9.35 22.29
C GLU A 139 15.24 -10.22 23.55
N THR A 140 15.93 -9.69 24.55
CA THR A 140 16.20 -10.42 25.80
C THR A 140 16.35 -9.49 26.99
N ILE A 141 16.07 -9.99 28.19
CA ILE A 141 16.32 -9.30 29.46
C ILE A 141 17.11 -10.22 30.38
N ILE A 142 18.31 -9.81 30.78
CA ILE A 142 19.19 -10.56 31.65
C ILE A 142 19.88 -9.61 32.65
N GLY A 143 19.81 -9.93 33.93
CA GLY A 143 20.58 -9.22 34.96
C GLY A 143 20.30 -7.73 35.09
N GLY A 144 19.04 -7.29 34.87
CA GLY A 144 18.65 -5.89 34.92
C GLY A 144 19.05 -5.08 33.68
N ARG A 145 19.43 -5.77 32.58
CA ARG A 145 19.71 -5.17 31.28
C ARG A 145 18.82 -5.79 30.23
N ALA A 146 18.30 -4.96 29.33
CA ALA A 146 17.55 -5.37 28.16
C ALA A 146 18.38 -5.18 26.89
N ARG A 147 18.42 -6.17 26.04
CA ARG A 147 18.90 -6.05 24.67
C ARG A 147 17.70 -5.63 23.81
N VAL A 148 17.78 -4.46 23.21
CA VAL A 148 16.69 -3.83 22.43
C VAL A 148 17.18 -3.62 21.02
N ASN A 149 16.40 -4.08 20.07
CA ASN A 149 16.57 -3.88 18.65
C ASN A 149 15.75 -2.66 18.23
N PHE A 150 16.40 -1.65 17.68
CA PHE A 150 15.80 -0.42 17.18
C PHE A 150 15.70 -0.39 15.65
N ASN A 151 16.08 -1.46 14.95
CA ASN A 151 15.80 -1.61 13.54
C ASN A 151 14.29 -1.64 13.29
N HIS A 152 13.89 -1.30 12.06
CA HIS A 152 12.53 -1.60 11.61
C HIS A 152 12.29 -3.12 11.71
N PRO A 153 11.08 -3.60 12.05
CA PRO A 153 10.80 -5.04 12.13
C PRO A 153 11.17 -5.83 10.87
N LEU A 154 10.99 -5.22 9.71
CA LEU A 154 11.30 -5.80 8.40
C LEU A 154 12.68 -5.36 7.84
N ALA A 155 13.55 -4.74 8.64
CA ALA A 155 14.88 -4.36 8.17
C ALA A 155 15.72 -5.58 7.86
N GLY A 156 16.31 -5.61 6.66
CA GLY A 156 17.10 -6.74 6.16
C GLY A 156 16.28 -7.84 5.51
N GLU A 157 14.94 -7.76 5.55
CA GLU A 157 14.04 -8.70 4.89
C GLU A 157 13.89 -8.33 3.41
N GLU A 158 14.01 -9.33 2.54
CA GLU A 158 13.61 -9.25 1.15
C GLU A 158 12.11 -9.57 1.07
N LEU A 159 11.38 -8.77 0.29
CA LEU A 159 9.92 -8.90 0.18
C LEU A 159 9.53 -9.28 -1.24
N GLU A 160 8.42 -9.96 -1.38
CA GLU A 160 7.75 -10.24 -2.63
C GLU A 160 6.42 -9.49 -2.66
N TYR A 161 6.22 -8.71 -3.71
CA TYR A 161 5.02 -7.93 -3.95
C TYR A 161 4.30 -8.51 -5.17
N ASP A 162 3.28 -9.32 -4.91
CA ASP A 162 2.39 -9.84 -5.96
C ASP A 162 1.26 -8.85 -6.16
N TYR A 163 1.01 -8.43 -7.40
CA TYR A 163 -0.08 -7.52 -7.70
C TYR A 163 -0.82 -7.88 -8.98
N GLU A 164 -2.05 -7.36 -9.10
CA GLU A 164 -2.87 -7.34 -10.31
C GLU A 164 -3.51 -5.95 -10.45
N VAL A 165 -3.48 -5.40 -11.66
CA VAL A 165 -4.18 -4.14 -11.97
C VAL A 165 -5.67 -4.45 -12.16
N ALA A 166 -6.49 -4.12 -11.17
CA ALA A 166 -7.91 -4.43 -11.18
C ALA A 166 -8.71 -3.48 -12.09
N ALA A 167 -8.39 -2.20 -12.11
CA ALA A 167 -9.06 -1.18 -12.93
C ALA A 167 -8.20 0.06 -13.13
N VAL A 168 -8.53 0.85 -14.16
CA VAL A 168 -8.11 2.27 -14.28
C VAL A 168 -9.23 3.13 -13.72
N VAL A 169 -8.88 4.15 -12.95
CA VAL A 169 -9.83 5.07 -12.32
C VAL A 169 -9.83 6.39 -13.07
N ASP A 170 -10.81 6.60 -13.94
CA ASP A 170 -10.96 7.82 -14.75
C ASP A 170 -11.86 8.87 -14.07
N ASP A 171 -12.73 8.42 -13.15
CA ASP A 171 -13.66 9.29 -12.43
C ASP A 171 -12.96 10.09 -11.33
N ARG A 172 -13.09 11.42 -11.38
CA ARG A 172 -12.39 12.34 -10.47
C ARG A 172 -12.85 12.23 -9.01
N GLU A 173 -14.11 11.89 -8.78
CA GLU A 173 -14.61 11.70 -7.42
C GLU A 173 -14.00 10.44 -6.81
N GLN A 174 -13.95 9.34 -7.59
CA GLN A 174 -13.30 8.10 -7.18
C GLN A 174 -11.78 8.27 -6.99
N GLN A 175 -11.10 9.02 -7.85
CA GLN A 175 -9.68 9.39 -7.69
C GLN A 175 -9.45 10.10 -6.36
N ALA A 176 -10.26 11.11 -6.06
CA ALA A 176 -10.16 11.88 -4.81
C ALA A 176 -10.49 11.01 -3.58
N GLU A 177 -11.52 10.18 -3.65
CA GLU A 177 -11.89 9.23 -2.59
C GLU A 177 -10.76 8.23 -2.30
N GLY A 178 -10.18 7.63 -3.35
CA GLY A 178 -9.09 6.68 -3.22
C GLY A 178 -7.85 7.28 -2.53
N ILE A 179 -7.43 8.48 -2.95
CA ILE A 179 -6.28 9.16 -2.34
C ILE A 179 -6.55 9.58 -0.90
N LEU A 180 -7.76 10.10 -0.62
CA LEU A 180 -8.12 10.46 0.75
C LEU A 180 -8.26 9.24 1.66
N GLY A 181 -8.75 8.12 1.15
CA GLY A 181 -8.85 6.85 1.88
C GLY A 181 -7.50 6.31 2.36
N MET A 182 -6.40 6.64 1.67
CA MET A 182 -5.06 6.29 2.15
C MET A 182 -4.59 7.11 3.35
N GLN A 183 -5.17 8.30 3.57
CA GLN A 183 -4.74 9.23 4.62
C GLN A 183 -5.76 9.37 5.75
N LEU A 184 -7.02 9.07 5.50
CA LEU A 184 -8.14 9.25 6.43
C LEU A 184 -8.78 7.89 6.73
N GLN A 185 -9.13 7.66 7.98
CA GLN A 185 -9.88 6.45 8.39
C GLN A 185 -11.35 6.48 7.92
N GLU A 186 -11.89 7.64 7.66
CA GLU A 186 -13.25 7.89 7.18
C GLU A 186 -13.16 8.98 6.10
N VAL A 187 -13.52 8.62 4.88
CA VAL A 187 -13.54 9.58 3.77
C VAL A 187 -14.88 10.34 3.84
N PRO A 188 -14.86 11.68 3.93
CA PRO A 188 -16.10 12.46 3.92
C PRO A 188 -16.76 12.37 2.55
N ASP A 189 -18.09 12.66 2.49
CA ASP A 189 -18.79 12.79 1.23
C ASP A 189 -18.11 13.87 0.36
N LEU A 190 -17.67 13.48 -0.83
CA LEU A 190 -16.97 14.34 -1.76
C LEU A 190 -17.86 14.67 -2.95
N TRP A 191 -17.79 15.91 -3.42
CA TRP A 191 -18.22 16.25 -4.76
C TRP A 191 -17.20 17.17 -5.40
N ILE A 192 -16.93 16.96 -6.67
CA ILE A 192 -16.04 17.80 -7.47
C ILE A 192 -16.91 18.77 -8.26
N GLN A 193 -16.73 20.07 -8.01
CA GLN A 193 -17.37 21.11 -8.76
C GLN A 193 -16.42 21.64 -9.82
N THR A 194 -16.68 21.31 -11.08
CA THR A 194 -15.91 21.80 -12.22
C THR A 194 -16.61 23.03 -12.81
N ASP A 195 -16.08 24.22 -12.52
CA ASP A 195 -16.46 25.42 -13.28
C ASP A 195 -15.53 25.53 -14.50
N GLU A 196 -16.05 26.03 -15.62
CA GLU A 196 -15.31 26.15 -16.90
C GLU A 196 -14.00 26.95 -16.81
N VAL A 197 -13.61 27.46 -15.64
CA VAL A 197 -12.43 28.31 -15.42
C VAL A 197 -11.57 27.89 -14.23
N GLU A 198 -12.09 27.19 -13.23
CA GLU A 198 -11.32 26.73 -12.06
C GLU A 198 -11.94 25.44 -11.49
N GLU A 199 -11.12 24.41 -11.31
CA GLU A 199 -11.50 23.18 -10.61
C GLU A 199 -11.35 23.43 -9.10
N GLU A 200 -12.42 23.33 -8.35
CA GLU A 200 -12.43 23.48 -6.90
C GLU A 200 -12.98 22.19 -6.25
N VAL A 201 -12.16 21.52 -5.47
CA VAL A 201 -12.60 20.37 -4.67
C VAL A 201 -13.11 20.89 -3.34
N THR A 202 -14.39 20.68 -3.07
CA THR A 202 -15.00 21.08 -1.80
C THR A 202 -15.25 19.84 -0.95
N VAL A 203 -14.72 19.83 0.27
CA VAL A 203 -14.91 18.77 1.25
C VAL A 203 -15.90 19.29 2.30
N GLU A 204 -17.06 18.66 2.43
CA GLU A 204 -17.97 18.90 3.55
C GLU A 204 -17.71 17.84 4.65
N SER A 205 -17.42 18.32 5.85
CA SER A 205 -17.42 17.49 7.06
C SER A 205 -18.59 17.85 7.94
N ASP A 206 -19.38 16.87 8.30
CA ASP A 206 -20.52 17.00 9.23
C ASP A 206 -20.06 17.10 10.68
#